data_7c13e991b99b1d1896e391381e8b0807
#
_entry.id   7c13e991b99b1d1896e391381e8b0807
#
_cell.length_a   1.000
_cell.length_b   1.000
_cell.length_c   1.000
_cell.angle_alpha   90.00
_cell.angle_beta   90.00
_cell.angle_gamma   90.00
#
_symmetry.space_group_name_H-M   'P 1'
#
loop_
_entity.id
_entity.type
_entity.pdbx_description
1 polymer ?
#
loop_
_entity_poly.entity_id
_entity_poly.type
_entity_poly.pdbx_seq_one_letter_code
_entity_poly.pdbx_strand_id
1 'polypeptide(L)'
;GAVSEGGRTIAVFGCGVDIVYPRENRKLCEQIIDHGAVVSEFPMGSPPEAGHFPKRNRIISGLSLGVVVVQAGKGSGSLITANYALEQGRDVFAVPGNVGAESSQGTNHLIKEGAKLVESSGDILEEILPQWRRDGKTISKVEEREKGLSEEEKALYALLGDAPLHIDAIIRETQLEP
;
A
#
# COMPACT_ATOMS: atom_id res chain seq x y z
N GLY A 1 0.36 5.99 6.32
CA GLY A 1 1.57 5.67 5.54
C GLY A 1 2.23 6.93 5.02
N ALA A 2 1.91 7.42 3.80
CA ALA A 2 2.65 8.52 3.16
C ALA A 2 2.85 9.76 4.07
N VAL A 3 1.80 10.22 4.73
CA VAL A 3 1.86 11.38 5.64
C VAL A 3 2.76 11.12 6.86
N SER A 4 2.69 9.94 7.47
CA SER A 4 3.52 9.59 8.63
C SER A 4 5.02 9.50 8.29
N GLU A 5 5.36 9.27 7.02
CA GLU A 5 6.73 9.27 6.50
C GLU A 5 7.16 10.62 5.90
N GLY A 6 6.39 11.69 6.16
CA GLY A 6 6.68 13.02 5.64
C GLY A 6 6.41 13.20 4.14
N GLY A 7 5.78 12.24 3.49
CA GLY A 7 5.45 12.28 2.07
C GLY A 7 4.19 13.08 1.78
N ARG A 8 4.07 13.57 0.54
CA ARG A 8 2.85 14.22 0.04
C ARG A 8 1.86 13.17 -0.47
N THR A 9 0.56 13.46 -0.33
CA THR A 9 -0.50 12.58 -0.83
C THR A 9 -1.71 13.37 -1.29
N ILE A 10 -2.50 12.78 -2.19
CA ILE A 10 -3.76 13.35 -2.66
C ILE A 10 -4.86 12.36 -2.30
N ALA A 11 -5.90 12.83 -1.60
CA ALA A 11 -7.11 12.05 -1.38
C ALA A 11 -8.17 12.43 -2.40
N VAL A 12 -8.71 11.43 -3.11
CA VAL A 12 -9.82 11.63 -4.05
C VAL A 12 -11.10 11.14 -3.37
N PHE A 13 -12.09 12.01 -3.20
CA PHE A 13 -13.33 11.69 -2.50
C PHE A 13 -14.41 11.14 -3.46
N GLY A 14 -15.27 10.25 -2.93
CA GLY A 14 -16.50 9.79 -3.56
C GLY A 14 -17.75 10.51 -3.07
N CYS A 15 -17.60 11.71 -2.53
CA CYS A 15 -18.63 12.60 -2.02
C CYS A 15 -18.15 14.04 -2.19
N GLY A 16 -18.96 15.02 -1.83
CA GLY A 16 -18.55 16.42 -1.81
C GLY A 16 -17.28 16.62 -0.97
N VAL A 17 -16.40 17.51 -1.39
CA VAL A 17 -15.10 17.77 -0.72
C VAL A 17 -15.27 18.28 0.71
N ASP A 18 -16.42 18.82 1.04
CA ASP A 18 -16.84 19.28 2.37
C ASP A 18 -17.31 18.14 3.31
N ILE A 19 -17.44 16.92 2.80
CA ILE A 19 -17.94 15.76 3.54
C ILE A 19 -16.81 14.74 3.75
N VAL A 20 -16.33 14.62 4.97
CA VAL A 20 -15.35 13.58 5.31
C VAL A 20 -16.07 12.24 5.56
N TYR A 21 -15.75 11.26 4.72
CA TYR A 21 -16.28 9.90 4.83
C TYR A 21 -15.17 8.85 4.71
N PRO A 22 -15.09 7.86 5.61
CA PRO A 22 -15.87 7.76 6.85
C PRO A 22 -15.47 8.85 7.87
N ARG A 23 -16.39 9.20 8.77
CA ARG A 23 -16.22 10.37 9.68
C ARG A 23 -15.04 10.25 10.65
N GLU A 24 -14.67 9.03 11.01
CA GLU A 24 -13.52 8.73 11.86
C GLU A 24 -12.18 9.16 11.25
N ASN A 25 -12.11 9.30 9.93
CA ASN A 25 -10.90 9.72 9.22
C ASN A 25 -10.71 11.25 9.17
N ARG A 26 -11.48 12.03 9.96
CA ARG A 26 -11.39 13.51 9.93
C ARG A 26 -9.98 14.03 10.21
N LYS A 27 -9.32 13.50 11.24
CA LYS A 27 -7.93 13.88 11.57
C LYS A 27 -6.95 13.56 10.44
N LEU A 28 -7.13 12.42 9.80
CA LEU A 28 -6.32 12.04 8.64
C LEU A 28 -6.56 12.98 7.45
N CYS A 29 -7.81 13.39 7.23
CA CYS A 29 -8.16 14.35 6.17
C CYS A 29 -7.45 15.69 6.40
N GLU A 30 -7.47 16.22 7.62
CA GLU A 30 -6.76 17.45 8.01
C GLU A 30 -5.25 17.31 7.74
N GLN A 31 -4.63 16.21 8.15
CA GLN A 31 -3.22 15.93 7.88
C GLN A 31 -2.90 15.85 6.36
N ILE A 32 -3.82 15.28 5.57
CA ILE A 32 -3.65 15.22 4.11
C ILE A 32 -3.71 16.62 3.50
N ILE A 33 -4.59 17.50 3.97
CA ILE A 33 -4.67 18.89 3.50
C ILE A 33 -3.37 19.64 3.76
N ASP A 34 -2.74 19.40 4.92
CA ASP A 34 -1.47 20.03 5.29
C ASP A 34 -0.27 19.53 4.46
N HIS A 35 -0.35 18.29 3.91
CA HIS A 35 0.76 17.63 3.20
C HIS A 35 0.46 17.34 1.72
N GLY A 36 -0.67 17.83 1.20
CA GLY A 36 -1.07 17.56 -0.16
C GLY A 36 -2.39 18.20 -0.53
N ALA A 37 -3.36 17.39 -0.99
CA ALA A 37 -4.67 17.90 -1.38
C ALA A 37 -5.78 16.88 -1.17
N VAL A 38 -7.00 17.40 -0.99
CA VAL A 38 -8.25 16.63 -1.11
C VAL A 38 -8.98 17.14 -2.34
N VAL A 39 -9.38 16.23 -3.23
CA VAL A 39 -10.08 16.57 -4.48
C VAL A 39 -11.35 15.74 -4.63
N SER A 40 -12.34 16.29 -5.31
CA SER A 40 -13.57 15.57 -5.64
C SER A 40 -14.16 16.08 -6.97
N GLU A 41 -14.80 15.20 -7.72
CA GLU A 41 -15.65 15.53 -8.87
C GLU A 41 -17.08 15.88 -8.47
N PHE A 42 -17.47 15.49 -7.26
CA PHE A 42 -18.85 15.67 -6.79
C PHE A 42 -19.04 17.07 -6.22
N PRO A 43 -20.17 17.73 -6.50
CA PRO A 43 -20.49 19.03 -5.92
C PRO A 43 -20.46 18.98 -4.38
N MET A 44 -20.20 20.14 -3.78
CA MET A 44 -20.31 20.29 -2.32
C MET A 44 -21.70 19.87 -1.85
N GLY A 45 -21.76 19.23 -0.68
CA GLY A 45 -22.97 18.67 -0.10
C GLY A 45 -23.40 17.31 -0.68
N SER A 46 -22.73 16.77 -1.71
CA SER A 46 -23.05 15.45 -2.27
C SER A 46 -22.73 14.34 -1.24
N PRO A 47 -23.71 13.50 -0.85
CA PRO A 47 -23.48 12.43 0.12
C PRO A 47 -22.60 11.30 -0.45
N PRO A 48 -21.98 10.49 0.42
CA PRO A 48 -21.24 9.32 -0.01
C PRO A 48 -22.21 8.20 -0.43
N GLU A 49 -22.32 7.98 -1.74
CA GLU A 49 -23.14 6.92 -2.33
C GLU A 49 -22.25 5.79 -2.87
N ALA A 50 -22.73 4.54 -2.75
CA ALA A 50 -21.96 3.35 -3.17
C ALA A 50 -21.47 3.44 -4.64
N GLY A 51 -22.30 3.99 -5.53
CA GLY A 51 -21.97 4.16 -6.95
C GLY A 51 -20.91 5.23 -7.23
N HIS A 52 -20.63 6.13 -6.29
CA HIS A 52 -19.64 7.20 -6.45
C HIS A 52 -18.20 6.66 -6.33
N PHE A 53 -17.97 5.66 -5.49
CA PHE A 53 -16.62 5.13 -5.24
C PHE A 53 -15.99 4.48 -6.48
N PRO A 54 -16.68 3.61 -7.23
CA PRO A 54 -16.15 3.11 -8.50
C PRO A 54 -15.88 4.22 -9.51
N LYS A 55 -16.80 5.17 -9.67
CA LYS A 55 -16.61 6.30 -10.58
C LYS A 55 -15.39 7.14 -10.25
N ARG A 56 -15.16 7.42 -8.95
CA ARG A 56 -14.03 8.16 -8.46
C ARG A 56 -12.70 7.45 -8.76
N ASN A 57 -12.66 6.11 -8.75
CA ASN A 57 -11.42 5.33 -8.89
C ASN A 57 -10.67 5.61 -10.21
N ARG A 58 -11.37 6.00 -11.29
CA ARG A 58 -10.73 6.44 -12.54
C ARG A 58 -9.85 7.68 -12.37
N ILE A 59 -10.16 8.55 -11.39
CA ILE A 59 -9.35 9.73 -11.08
C ILE A 59 -8.10 9.31 -10.32
N ILE A 60 -8.22 8.36 -9.39
CA ILE A 60 -7.07 7.82 -8.66
C ILE A 60 -6.05 7.23 -9.63
N SER A 61 -6.48 6.36 -10.55
CA SER A 61 -5.59 5.78 -11.55
C SER A 61 -5.04 6.82 -12.52
N GLY A 62 -5.87 7.78 -12.96
CA GLY A 62 -5.48 8.84 -13.89
C GLY A 62 -4.42 9.79 -13.35
N LEU A 63 -4.43 10.07 -12.05
CA LEU A 63 -3.45 10.91 -11.35
C LEU A 63 -2.16 10.14 -10.98
N SER A 64 -2.12 8.83 -11.19
CA SER A 64 -1.01 7.98 -10.80
C SER A 64 -0.14 7.58 -12.00
N LEU A 65 1.13 7.30 -11.79
CA LEU A 65 2.00 6.68 -12.79
C LEU A 65 1.69 5.19 -12.93
N GLY A 66 1.26 4.55 -11.83
CA GLY A 66 0.84 3.16 -11.80
C GLY A 66 -0.01 2.88 -10.56
N VAL A 67 -0.67 1.74 -10.53
CA VAL A 67 -1.53 1.29 -9.44
C VAL A 67 -0.99 0.01 -8.83
N VAL A 68 -0.77 0.02 -7.52
CA VAL A 68 -0.33 -1.16 -6.76
C VAL A 68 -1.51 -1.75 -6.02
N VAL A 69 -1.84 -3.01 -6.31
CA VAL A 69 -2.87 -3.76 -5.58
C VAL A 69 -2.19 -4.68 -4.57
N VAL A 70 -2.23 -4.29 -3.30
CA VAL A 70 -1.56 -5.03 -2.21
C VAL A 70 -2.35 -6.29 -1.83
N GLN A 71 -3.69 -6.19 -1.81
CA GLN A 71 -4.57 -7.30 -1.48
C GLN A 71 -5.94 -7.11 -2.14
N ALA A 72 -6.46 -8.16 -2.74
CA ALA A 72 -7.79 -8.17 -3.36
C ALA A 72 -8.38 -9.56 -3.43
N GLY A 73 -9.62 -9.73 -2.97
CA GLY A 73 -10.46 -10.86 -3.33
C GLY A 73 -11.08 -10.67 -4.72
N LYS A 74 -11.75 -11.69 -5.27
CA LYS A 74 -12.36 -11.67 -6.62
C LYS A 74 -13.33 -10.53 -6.88
N GLY A 75 -14.04 -10.03 -5.86
CA GLY A 75 -15.03 -8.94 -5.98
C GLY A 75 -14.54 -7.61 -5.41
N SER A 76 -13.25 -7.45 -5.19
CA SER A 76 -12.70 -6.25 -4.56
C SER A 76 -12.81 -5.02 -5.46
N GLY A 77 -13.25 -3.88 -4.88
CA GLY A 77 -13.28 -2.59 -5.57
C GLY A 77 -11.91 -2.10 -6.06
N SER A 78 -10.81 -2.62 -5.50
CA SER A 78 -9.44 -2.31 -5.96
C SER A 78 -9.18 -2.85 -7.37
N LEU A 79 -9.83 -3.95 -7.77
CA LEU A 79 -9.74 -4.48 -9.13
C LEU A 79 -10.37 -3.53 -10.16
N ILE A 80 -11.38 -2.77 -9.77
CA ILE A 80 -11.97 -1.72 -10.63
C ILE A 80 -10.93 -0.63 -10.89
N THR A 81 -10.16 -0.25 -9.88
CA THR A 81 -9.09 0.75 -10.04
C THR A 81 -7.98 0.21 -10.95
N ALA A 82 -7.61 -1.06 -10.80
CA ALA A 82 -6.62 -1.71 -11.66
C ALA A 82 -7.09 -1.73 -13.13
N ASN A 83 -8.35 -2.04 -13.39
CA ASN A 83 -8.92 -2.02 -14.75
C ASN A 83 -8.89 -0.61 -15.35
N TYR A 84 -9.28 0.43 -14.59
CA TYR A 84 -9.14 1.81 -15.07
C TYR A 84 -7.69 2.18 -15.36
N ALA A 85 -6.74 1.71 -14.55
CA ALA A 85 -5.31 1.94 -14.81
C ALA A 85 -4.89 1.35 -16.16
N LEU A 86 -5.28 0.11 -16.45
CA LEU A 86 -5.01 -0.54 -17.74
C LEU A 86 -5.64 0.21 -18.92
N GLU A 87 -6.91 0.60 -18.80
CA GLU A 87 -7.62 1.39 -19.81
C GLU A 87 -6.96 2.74 -20.08
N GLN A 88 -6.30 3.30 -19.08
CA GLN A 88 -5.62 4.59 -19.14
C GLN A 88 -4.12 4.46 -19.53
N GLY A 89 -3.65 3.26 -19.83
CA GLY A 89 -2.26 3.00 -20.17
C GLY A 89 -1.30 3.22 -19.00
N ARG A 90 -1.76 2.95 -17.76
CA ARG A 90 -0.95 3.01 -16.55
C ARG A 90 -0.49 1.61 -16.17
N ASP A 91 0.69 1.54 -15.54
CA ASP A 91 1.21 0.29 -15.04
C ASP A 91 0.37 -0.26 -13.89
N VAL A 92 0.18 -1.59 -13.87
CA VAL A 92 -0.50 -2.28 -12.78
C VAL A 92 0.47 -3.24 -12.12
N PHE A 93 0.60 -3.10 -10.81
CA PHE A 93 1.44 -3.91 -9.95
C PHE A 93 0.56 -4.69 -8.98
N ALA A 94 0.95 -5.92 -8.65
CA ALA A 94 0.22 -6.73 -7.69
C ALA A 94 1.18 -7.46 -6.75
N VAL A 95 0.87 -7.37 -5.46
CA VAL A 95 1.59 -8.12 -4.43
C VAL A 95 1.06 -9.55 -4.42
N PRO A 96 1.94 -10.57 -4.56
CA PRO A 96 1.53 -11.95 -4.53
C PRO A 96 1.04 -12.34 -3.13
N GLY A 97 0.15 -13.31 -3.07
CA GLY A 97 -0.34 -13.82 -1.80
C GLY A 97 -0.61 -15.32 -1.87
N ASN A 98 -0.93 -15.91 -0.72
CA ASN A 98 -1.19 -17.34 -0.62
C ASN A 98 -2.29 -17.78 -1.59
N VAL A 99 -2.02 -18.82 -2.38
CA VAL A 99 -2.93 -19.36 -3.42
C VAL A 99 -4.27 -19.81 -2.83
N GLY A 100 -4.28 -20.29 -1.60
CA GLY A 100 -5.50 -20.73 -0.90
C GLY A 100 -6.32 -19.61 -0.24
N ALA A 101 -5.76 -18.38 -0.15
CA ALA A 101 -6.42 -17.29 0.55
C ALA A 101 -7.38 -16.53 -0.39
N GLU A 102 -8.65 -16.39 0.02
CA GLU A 102 -9.66 -15.63 -0.75
C GLU A 102 -9.23 -14.17 -0.97
N SER A 103 -8.58 -13.58 0.02
CA SER A 103 -8.09 -12.20 -0.01
C SER A 103 -6.98 -11.95 -1.03
N SER A 104 -6.31 -13.00 -1.53
CA SER A 104 -5.23 -12.92 -2.52
C SER A 104 -5.64 -13.37 -3.92
N GLN A 105 -6.86 -13.86 -4.09
CA GLN A 105 -7.30 -14.39 -5.38
C GLN A 105 -7.31 -13.32 -6.48
N GLY A 106 -7.66 -12.08 -6.13
CA GLY A 106 -7.68 -10.97 -7.08
C GLY A 106 -6.28 -10.51 -7.48
N THR A 107 -5.35 -10.37 -6.54
CA THR A 107 -3.96 -10.00 -6.87
C THR A 107 -3.26 -11.08 -7.66
N ASN A 108 -3.41 -12.36 -7.28
CA ASN A 108 -2.85 -13.49 -8.02
C ASN A 108 -3.48 -13.61 -9.44
N HIS A 109 -4.74 -13.20 -9.61
CA HIS A 109 -5.37 -13.15 -10.93
C HIS A 109 -4.79 -12.03 -11.78
N LEU A 110 -4.64 -10.83 -11.24
CA LEU A 110 -3.97 -9.71 -11.93
C LEU A 110 -2.57 -10.09 -12.43
N ILE A 111 -1.79 -10.80 -11.61
CA ILE A 111 -0.45 -11.29 -12.00
C ILE A 111 -0.54 -12.24 -13.20
N LYS A 112 -1.53 -13.16 -13.21
CA LYS A 112 -1.76 -14.06 -14.35
C LYS A 112 -2.19 -13.34 -15.62
N GLU A 113 -2.85 -12.20 -15.48
CA GLU A 113 -3.26 -11.34 -16.60
C GLU A 113 -2.16 -10.37 -17.07
N GLY A 114 -0.99 -10.41 -16.45
CA GLY A 114 0.18 -9.64 -16.85
C GLY A 114 0.52 -8.45 -15.98
N ALA A 115 -0.17 -8.23 -14.86
CA ALA A 115 0.27 -7.26 -13.88
C ALA A 115 1.63 -7.67 -13.32
N LYS A 116 2.53 -6.70 -13.15
CA LYS A 116 3.86 -6.97 -12.61
C LYS A 116 3.77 -7.40 -11.15
N LEU A 117 4.33 -8.57 -10.84
CA LEU A 117 4.50 -9.01 -9.47
C LEU A 117 5.53 -8.12 -8.78
N VAL A 118 5.20 -7.63 -7.59
CA VAL A 118 6.10 -6.80 -6.77
C VAL A 118 6.10 -7.29 -5.32
N GLU A 119 7.27 -7.34 -4.73
CA GLU A 119 7.50 -7.73 -3.34
C GLU A 119 8.03 -6.54 -2.53
N SER A 120 8.57 -5.54 -3.21
CA SER A 120 9.18 -4.36 -2.61
C SER A 120 8.83 -3.07 -3.37
N SER A 121 9.06 -1.93 -2.73
CA SER A 121 8.99 -0.63 -3.39
C SER A 121 10.07 -0.47 -4.48
N GLY A 122 11.18 -1.18 -4.36
CA GLY A 122 12.24 -1.19 -5.36
C GLY A 122 11.73 -1.68 -6.72
N ASP A 123 10.96 -2.77 -6.74
CA ASP A 123 10.40 -3.36 -7.96
C ASP A 123 9.48 -2.37 -8.71
N ILE A 124 8.75 -1.54 -7.95
CA ILE A 124 7.88 -0.51 -8.51
C ILE A 124 8.71 0.64 -9.09
N LEU A 125 9.70 1.12 -8.33
CA LEU A 125 10.54 2.25 -8.75
C LEU A 125 11.39 1.91 -9.97
N GLU A 126 11.87 0.69 -10.08
CA GLU A 126 12.61 0.21 -11.24
C GLU A 126 11.80 0.28 -12.53
N GLU A 127 10.49 0.09 -12.46
CA GLU A 127 9.59 0.16 -13.62
C GLU A 127 9.21 1.59 -13.95
N ILE A 128 8.73 2.34 -12.95
CA ILE A 128 8.18 3.68 -13.15
C ILE A 128 9.29 4.71 -13.39
N LEU A 129 10.46 4.54 -12.76
CA LEU A 129 11.60 5.47 -12.83
C LEU A 129 12.88 4.72 -13.20
N PRO A 130 13.06 4.30 -14.46
CA PRO A 130 14.24 3.55 -14.91
C PRO A 130 15.58 4.24 -14.60
N GLN A 131 15.59 5.57 -14.48
CA GLN A 131 16.77 6.35 -14.09
C GLN A 131 17.19 6.11 -12.64
N TRP A 132 16.29 5.65 -11.76
CA TRP A 132 16.57 5.36 -10.35
C TRP A 132 17.58 4.22 -10.15
N ARG A 133 17.69 3.33 -11.12
CA ARG A 133 18.67 2.22 -11.12
C ARG A 133 20.12 2.68 -11.11
N ARG A 134 20.42 3.90 -11.56
CA ARG A 134 21.80 4.36 -11.78
C ARG A 134 22.56 4.77 -10.54
N ASP A 135 21.89 5.09 -9.45
CA ASP A 135 22.53 5.68 -8.26
C ASP A 135 22.87 4.67 -7.15
N GLY A 136 22.62 3.38 -7.33
CA GLY A 136 23.19 2.28 -6.52
C GLY A 136 22.96 2.32 -5.01
N LYS A 137 22.08 3.17 -4.52
CA LYS A 137 21.73 3.26 -3.09
C LYS A 137 20.38 2.62 -2.82
N THR A 138 20.35 1.30 -2.86
CA THR A 138 19.40 0.57 -2.01
C THR A 138 19.85 0.82 -0.58
N ILE A 139 19.26 1.83 0.06
CA ILE A 139 19.41 1.98 1.50
C ILE A 139 18.70 0.75 2.09
N SER A 140 19.46 -0.20 2.55
CA SER A 140 18.93 -1.34 3.28
C SER A 140 18.34 -0.78 4.57
N LYS A 141 17.02 -0.60 4.60
CA LYS A 141 16.27 -0.25 5.83
C LYS A 141 16.54 -1.23 6.98
N VAL A 142 17.14 -2.36 6.70
CA VAL A 142 17.55 -3.37 7.68
C VAL A 142 18.70 -2.84 8.55
N GLU A 143 19.73 -2.22 7.95
CA GLU A 143 20.88 -1.71 8.71
C GLU A 143 20.56 -0.48 9.58
N GLU A 144 19.55 0.34 9.21
CA GLU A 144 19.12 1.47 10.06
C GLU A 144 18.24 1.02 11.22
N ARG A 145 17.46 -0.05 11.07
CA ARG A 145 16.65 -0.61 12.16
C ARG A 145 17.50 -1.29 13.23
N GLU A 146 18.60 -1.91 12.86
CA GLU A 146 19.51 -2.57 13.80
C GLU A 146 20.29 -1.59 14.69
N LYS A 147 20.51 -0.35 14.24
CA LYS A 147 21.33 0.65 14.99
C LYS A 147 20.70 1.16 16.28
N GLY A 148 19.39 0.92 16.50
CA GLY A 148 18.69 1.35 17.71
C GLY A 148 18.29 0.22 18.66
N LEU A 149 18.54 -1.04 18.31
CA LEU A 149 18.12 -2.19 19.07
C LEU A 149 19.13 -2.53 20.19
N SER A 150 18.59 -2.90 21.37
CA SER A 150 19.38 -3.51 22.44
C SER A 150 19.93 -4.88 21.99
N GLU A 151 20.92 -5.43 22.72
CA GLU A 151 21.45 -6.76 22.40
C GLU A 151 20.39 -7.87 22.51
N GLU A 152 19.43 -7.73 23.42
CA GLU A 152 18.28 -8.64 23.57
C GLU A 152 17.31 -8.55 22.39
N GLU A 153 17.03 -7.33 21.94
CA GLU A 153 16.18 -7.09 20.75
C GLU A 153 16.84 -7.59 19.46
N LYS A 154 18.16 -7.46 19.33
CA LYS A 154 18.90 -8.01 18.18
C LYS A 154 18.87 -9.55 18.18
N ALA A 155 19.01 -10.19 19.35
CA ALA A 155 18.90 -11.64 19.45
C ALA A 155 17.52 -12.15 19.06
N LEU A 156 16.47 -11.47 19.51
CA LEU A 156 15.09 -11.74 19.10
C LEU A 156 14.88 -11.52 17.59
N TYR A 157 15.38 -10.41 17.06
CA TYR A 157 15.24 -10.08 15.64
C TYR A 157 15.95 -11.08 14.73
N ALA A 158 17.11 -11.57 15.13
CA ALA A 158 17.86 -12.60 14.39
C ALA A 158 17.15 -13.97 14.36
N LEU A 159 16.33 -14.27 15.37
CA LEU A 159 15.55 -15.51 15.45
C LEU A 159 14.24 -15.45 14.66
N LEU A 160 13.65 -14.26 14.53
CA LEU A 160 12.39 -14.04 13.83
C LEU A 160 12.65 -13.96 12.31
N GLY A 161 12.53 -15.11 11.65
CA GLY A 161 12.53 -15.22 10.19
C GLY A 161 11.12 -15.15 9.60
N ASP A 162 10.99 -15.51 8.32
CA ASP A 162 9.70 -15.49 7.59
C ASP A 162 8.71 -16.58 8.02
N ALA A 163 9.15 -17.54 8.86
CA ALA A 163 8.29 -18.61 9.37
C ALA A 163 7.84 -18.29 10.81
N PRO A 164 6.56 -18.56 11.14
CA PRO A 164 6.07 -18.37 12.50
C PRO A 164 6.78 -19.31 13.48
N LEU A 165 7.31 -18.73 14.57
CA LEU A 165 7.94 -19.45 15.67
C LEU A 165 7.02 -19.47 16.90
N HIS A 166 6.98 -20.62 17.59
CA HIS A 166 6.25 -20.73 18.85
C HIS A 166 7.01 -19.99 19.96
N ILE A 167 6.29 -19.33 20.87
CA ILE A 167 6.88 -18.55 21.97
C ILE A 167 7.86 -19.34 22.81
N ASP A 168 7.59 -20.62 23.09
CA ASP A 168 8.48 -21.50 23.86
C ASP A 168 9.80 -21.78 23.13
N ALA A 169 9.83 -21.72 21.81
CA ALA A 169 11.05 -21.84 21.03
C ALA A 169 11.90 -20.57 21.16
N ILE A 170 11.25 -19.41 21.11
CA ILE A 170 11.90 -18.10 21.29
C ILE A 170 12.54 -18.01 22.67
N ILE A 171 11.79 -18.33 23.73
CA ILE A 171 12.29 -18.31 25.14
C ILE A 171 13.50 -19.25 25.31
N ARG A 172 13.45 -20.44 24.69
CA ARG A 172 14.54 -21.42 24.77
C ARG A 172 15.81 -20.96 24.10
N GLU A 173 15.70 -20.32 22.93
CA GLU A 173 16.84 -19.89 22.12
C GLU A 173 17.47 -18.58 22.65
N THR A 174 16.65 -17.66 23.18
CA THR A 174 17.11 -16.36 23.66
C THR A 174 17.48 -16.35 25.15
N GLN A 175 17.01 -17.34 25.93
CA GLN A 175 17.13 -17.39 27.39
C GLN A 175 16.56 -16.15 28.10
N LEU A 176 15.67 -15.39 27.43
CA LEU A 176 14.96 -14.27 28.04
C LEU A 176 13.81 -14.77 28.93
N GLU A 177 13.61 -14.11 30.07
CA GLU A 177 12.46 -14.36 30.93
C GLU A 177 11.18 -13.85 30.25
N PRO A 178 10.03 -14.53 30.42
CA PRO A 178 8.76 -14.18 29.80
C PRO A 178 8.15 -12.88 30.30
#